data_f05e6aa139fa3d97228abadd25b36709
#
_entry.id   f05e6aa139fa3d97228abadd25b36709
#
_cell.length_a   1.000
_cell.length_b   1.000
_cell.length_c   1.000
_cell.angle_alpha   90.00
_cell.angle_beta   90.00
_cell.angle_gamma   90.00
#
_symmetry.space_group_name_H-M   'P 1'
#
loop_
_entity.id
_entity.type
_entity.pdbx_description
1 polymer ?
#
loop_
_entity_poly.entity_id
_entity_poly.type
_entity_poly.pdbx_seq_one_letter_code
_entity_poly.pdbx_strand_id
1 'polypeptide(L)'
;ELPDGMLIETVLMRQHYGLSVCVTTQVGCNIGCTFCASGLIKKQRDLTAGEIVAQIMLVQKYFDDRGDGERVSHVVVMGIGEPFDNYDNVLRFLRTINNDNGLAIGARHITVSTSGWHQNKEFANEGVQVNLAVPLHAPNNDLRSSIMRINRSFPLEKLFEAIEYYIQTTNRRVTFEYIMLNEVNDHPENAQELADLTKKIRKVVIHQLDSLQPSIRARPL
;
A
#
# COMPACT_ATOMS: atom_id res chain seq x y z
N GLU A 1 14.35 -12.55 9.20
CA GLU A 1 15.66 -11.88 9.36
C GLU A 1 16.31 -11.75 8.00
N LEU A 2 16.89 -10.59 7.72
CA LEU A 2 17.63 -10.29 6.50
C LEU A 2 19.10 -10.69 6.65
N PRO A 3 19.88 -10.83 5.54
CA PRO A 3 21.28 -11.22 5.62
C PRO A 3 22.17 -10.29 6.46
N ASP A 4 21.77 -9.04 6.64
CA ASP A 4 22.44 -8.04 7.47
C ASP A 4 21.99 -8.03 8.94
N GLY A 5 21.13 -8.99 9.33
CA GLY A 5 20.58 -9.12 10.67
C GLY A 5 19.37 -8.22 10.97
N MET A 6 18.92 -7.40 10.02
CA MET A 6 17.73 -6.59 10.21
C MET A 6 16.46 -7.45 10.15
N LEU A 7 15.45 -7.05 10.92
CA LEU A 7 14.17 -7.74 10.96
C LEU A 7 13.13 -6.96 10.16
N ILE A 8 12.34 -7.70 9.39
CA ILE A 8 11.17 -7.18 8.70
C ILE A 8 9.96 -8.07 9.00
N GLU A 9 8.79 -7.53 8.78
CA GLU A 9 7.54 -8.24 8.98
C GLU A 9 6.93 -8.62 7.64
N THR A 10 6.43 -9.85 7.55
CA THR A 10 5.66 -10.36 6.42
C THR A 10 4.41 -11.04 6.98
N VAL A 11 3.24 -10.68 6.48
CA VAL A 11 1.98 -11.19 7.01
C VAL A 11 1.30 -12.09 5.99
N LEU A 12 1.01 -13.33 6.41
CA LEU A 12 0.18 -14.25 5.67
C LEU A 12 -1.28 -14.06 6.09
N MET A 13 -2.14 -13.79 5.13
CA MET A 13 -3.59 -13.67 5.30
C MET A 13 -4.29 -14.79 4.55
N ARG A 14 -5.09 -15.57 5.28
CA ARG A 14 -5.93 -16.61 4.68
C ARG A 14 -7.31 -16.01 4.39
N GLN A 15 -7.65 -15.90 3.12
CA GLN A 15 -8.89 -15.34 2.65
C GLN A 15 -9.76 -16.43 1.96
N HIS A 16 -11.06 -16.18 1.82
CA HIS A 16 -11.96 -17.10 1.11
C HIS A 16 -11.57 -17.33 -0.36
N TYR A 17 -10.83 -16.39 -0.96
CA TYR A 17 -10.34 -16.44 -2.35
C TYR A 17 -8.90 -16.96 -2.48
N GLY A 18 -8.25 -17.35 -1.38
CA GLY A 18 -6.91 -17.92 -1.39
C GLY A 18 -5.94 -17.29 -0.38
N LEU A 19 -4.66 -17.63 -0.52
CA LEU A 19 -3.60 -17.12 0.33
C LEU A 19 -3.10 -15.77 -0.21
N SER A 20 -3.10 -14.75 0.65
CA SER A 20 -2.57 -13.42 0.36
C SER A 20 -1.37 -13.12 1.26
N VAL A 21 -0.30 -12.61 0.69
CA VAL A 21 0.91 -12.21 1.44
C VAL A 21 1.05 -10.70 1.40
N CYS A 22 1.15 -10.08 2.59
CA CYS A 22 1.51 -8.69 2.74
C CYS A 22 3.04 -8.57 2.84
N VAL A 23 3.65 -7.89 1.88
CA VAL A 23 5.11 -7.74 1.80
C VAL A 23 5.58 -6.36 2.22
N THR A 24 6.73 -6.33 2.87
CA THR A 24 7.49 -5.15 3.28
C THR A 24 8.44 -4.72 2.16
N THR A 25 8.64 -3.42 1.97
CA THR A 25 9.53 -2.86 0.93
C THR A 25 10.75 -2.12 1.47
N GLN A 26 10.75 -1.79 2.75
CA GLN A 26 11.82 -1.01 3.41
C GLN A 26 12.03 -1.51 4.84
N VAL A 27 13.21 -1.28 5.38
CA VAL A 27 13.45 -1.38 6.82
C VAL A 27 13.14 -0.03 7.44
N GLY A 28 11.98 0.08 8.11
CA GLY A 28 11.45 1.34 8.61
C GLY A 28 10.73 2.17 7.54
N CYS A 29 10.18 3.32 7.91
CA CYS A 29 9.40 4.19 7.03
C CYS A 29 9.56 5.67 7.42
N ASN A 30 9.76 6.55 6.43
CA ASN A 30 9.92 7.99 6.66
C ASN A 30 8.63 8.80 6.45
N ILE A 31 7.52 8.17 6.02
CA ILE A 31 6.25 8.89 5.78
C ILE A 31 5.68 9.48 7.06
N GLY A 32 5.84 8.76 8.19
CA GLY A 32 5.53 9.28 9.52
C GLY A 32 4.04 9.47 9.79
N CYS A 33 3.17 8.59 9.26
CA CYS A 33 1.75 8.60 9.58
C CYS A 33 1.53 8.36 11.09
N THR A 34 0.68 9.17 11.73
CA THR A 34 0.48 9.14 13.19
C THR A 34 -0.21 7.87 13.69
N PHE A 35 -0.96 7.22 12.82
CA PHE A 35 -1.71 5.99 13.11
C PHE A 35 -0.92 4.70 12.78
N CYS A 36 0.25 4.82 12.13
CA CYS A 36 0.99 3.66 11.63
C CYS A 36 2.14 3.30 12.56
N ALA A 37 2.23 2.02 12.96
CA ALA A 37 3.33 1.52 13.78
C ALA A 37 4.69 1.59 13.05
N SER A 38 4.70 1.41 11.72
CA SER A 38 5.91 1.51 10.91
C SER A 38 6.57 2.90 10.97
N GLY A 39 5.79 3.95 11.23
CA GLY A 39 6.30 5.31 11.42
C GLY A 39 7.13 5.53 12.70
N LEU A 40 7.18 4.53 13.60
CA LEU A 40 8.03 4.55 14.81
C LEU A 40 9.50 4.30 14.49
N ILE A 41 9.77 3.60 13.40
CA ILE A 41 11.13 3.21 13.00
C ILE A 41 11.48 4.01 11.76
N LYS A 42 12.46 4.89 11.88
CA LYS A 42 12.99 5.62 10.70
C LYS A 42 13.50 4.62 9.67
N LYS A 43 13.29 4.95 8.40
CA LYS A 43 13.85 4.21 7.27
C LYS A 43 15.36 4.07 7.43
N GLN A 44 15.84 2.85 7.43
CA GLN A 44 17.25 2.52 7.46
C GLN A 44 17.77 2.22 6.05
N ARG A 45 17.03 1.40 5.29
CA ARG A 45 17.33 1.11 3.88
C ARG A 45 16.12 0.60 3.11
N ASP A 46 16.26 0.61 1.81
CA ASP A 46 15.36 -0.07 0.89
C ASP A 46 15.67 -1.57 0.86
N LEU A 47 14.65 -2.38 0.64
CA LEU A 47 14.83 -3.78 0.30
C LEU A 47 15.11 -3.91 -1.20
N THR A 48 16.00 -4.83 -1.54
CA THR A 48 16.20 -5.24 -2.92
C THR A 48 14.98 -6.00 -3.44
N ALA A 49 14.78 -6.03 -4.75
CA ALA A 49 13.71 -6.83 -5.36
C ALA A 49 13.75 -8.30 -4.93
N GLY A 50 14.96 -8.87 -4.78
CA GLY A 50 15.15 -10.24 -4.30
C GLY A 50 14.69 -10.45 -2.85
N GLU A 51 14.97 -9.51 -1.95
CA GLU A 51 14.49 -9.57 -0.56
C GLU A 51 12.96 -9.46 -0.48
N ILE A 52 12.33 -8.67 -1.37
CA ILE A 52 10.88 -8.58 -1.42
C ILE A 52 10.27 -9.89 -1.95
N VAL A 53 10.84 -10.49 -3.01
CA VAL A 53 10.42 -11.80 -3.53
C VAL A 53 10.59 -12.90 -2.48
N ALA A 54 11.70 -12.89 -1.75
CA ALA A 54 12.02 -13.91 -0.74
C ALA A 54 10.94 -14.04 0.34
N GLN A 55 10.24 -12.95 0.67
CA GLN A 55 9.13 -12.98 1.63
C GLN A 55 8.01 -13.93 1.15
N ILE A 56 7.65 -13.86 -0.14
CA ILE A 56 6.62 -14.74 -0.72
C ILE A 56 7.14 -16.16 -0.79
N MET A 57 8.38 -16.34 -1.22
CA MET A 57 8.99 -17.69 -1.36
C MET A 57 9.10 -18.42 -0.03
N LEU A 58 9.42 -17.72 1.07
CA LEU A 58 9.46 -18.31 2.40
C LEU A 58 8.08 -18.76 2.87
N VAL A 59 7.04 -17.98 2.59
CA VAL A 59 5.66 -18.38 2.89
C VAL A 59 5.25 -19.58 2.02
N GLN A 60 5.55 -19.56 0.72
CA GLN A 60 5.24 -20.69 -0.17
C GLN A 60 5.97 -21.97 0.27
N LYS A 61 7.27 -21.85 0.59
CA LYS A 61 8.05 -22.99 1.09
C LYS A 61 7.43 -23.61 2.34
N TYR A 62 6.88 -22.83 3.25
CA TYR A 62 6.19 -23.34 4.44
C TYR A 62 5.03 -24.28 4.06
N PHE A 63 4.26 -23.97 3.02
CA PHE A 63 3.16 -24.84 2.54
C PHE A 63 3.69 -26.04 1.75
N ASP A 64 4.72 -25.84 0.93
CA ASP A 64 5.34 -26.92 0.16
C ASP A 64 5.93 -27.99 1.09
N ASP A 65 6.64 -27.59 2.14
CA ASP A 65 7.23 -28.50 3.14
C ASP A 65 6.17 -29.31 3.92
N ARG A 66 4.95 -28.79 4.02
CA ARG A 66 3.82 -29.48 4.67
C ARG A 66 3.04 -30.40 3.72
N GLY A 67 3.23 -30.24 2.43
CA GLY A 67 2.46 -30.98 1.43
C GLY A 67 0.97 -30.58 1.37
N ASP A 68 0.64 -29.39 1.84
CA ASP A 68 -0.76 -28.89 1.91
C ASP A 68 -1.35 -28.61 0.51
N GLY A 69 -0.50 -28.51 -0.54
CA GLY A 69 -0.90 -28.17 -1.90
C GLY A 69 -1.43 -26.74 -2.07
N GLU A 70 -1.35 -25.93 -1.01
CA GLU A 70 -1.79 -24.54 -1.03
C GLU A 70 -0.74 -23.65 -1.70
N ARG A 71 -1.22 -22.62 -2.43
CA ARG A 71 -0.36 -21.70 -3.15
C ARG A 71 -0.69 -20.25 -2.81
N VAL A 72 0.36 -19.45 -2.62
CA VAL A 72 0.21 -17.99 -2.55
C VAL A 72 -0.33 -17.49 -3.88
N SER A 73 -1.50 -16.90 -3.85
CA SER A 73 -2.26 -16.47 -5.03
C SER A 73 -2.41 -14.94 -5.13
N HIS A 74 -2.26 -14.24 -4.01
CA HIS A 74 -2.43 -12.79 -3.92
C HIS A 74 -1.27 -12.15 -3.17
N VAL A 75 -0.92 -10.92 -3.57
CA VAL A 75 0.11 -10.13 -2.92
C VAL A 75 -0.37 -8.70 -2.70
N VAL A 76 -0.19 -8.19 -1.50
CA VAL A 76 -0.40 -6.76 -1.20
C VAL A 76 0.91 -6.13 -0.74
N VAL A 77 1.30 -5.05 -1.37
CA VAL A 77 2.48 -4.27 -1.02
C VAL A 77 2.02 -3.17 -0.07
N MET A 78 1.79 -3.58 1.19
CA MET A 78 1.19 -2.77 2.27
C MET A 78 1.90 -2.98 3.61
N GLY A 79 3.06 -3.62 3.60
CA GLY A 79 3.89 -3.81 4.78
C GLY A 79 4.67 -2.56 5.17
N ILE A 80 5.82 -2.74 5.78
CA ILE A 80 6.66 -1.62 6.24
C ILE A 80 7.30 -0.92 5.04
N GLY A 81 7.17 0.41 5.00
CA GLY A 81 7.79 1.27 4.00
C GLY A 81 6.80 1.94 3.05
N GLU A 82 7.31 2.92 2.29
CA GLU A 82 6.62 3.51 1.17
C GLU A 82 7.15 2.85 -0.12
N PRO A 83 6.32 2.10 -0.86
CA PRO A 83 6.80 1.39 -2.04
C PRO A 83 7.45 2.29 -3.09
N PHE A 84 6.93 3.49 -3.27
CA PHE A 84 7.46 4.41 -4.29
C PHE A 84 8.72 5.17 -3.87
N ASP A 85 9.09 5.13 -2.59
CA ASP A 85 10.45 5.52 -2.15
C ASP A 85 11.51 4.48 -2.54
N ASN A 86 11.07 3.25 -2.87
CA ASN A 86 11.91 2.15 -3.34
C ASN A 86 11.49 1.69 -4.75
N TYR A 87 11.22 2.65 -5.62
CA TYR A 87 10.51 2.47 -6.87
C TYR A 87 11.10 1.39 -7.78
N ASP A 88 12.40 1.48 -8.09
CA ASP A 88 13.04 0.56 -9.03
C ASP A 88 13.03 -0.90 -8.55
N ASN A 89 13.26 -1.12 -7.26
CA ASN A 89 13.21 -2.47 -6.70
C ASN A 89 11.77 -3.01 -6.66
N VAL A 90 10.80 -2.16 -6.29
CA VAL A 90 9.39 -2.55 -6.30
C VAL A 90 8.91 -2.85 -7.72
N LEU A 91 9.26 -2.04 -8.70
CA LEU A 91 8.90 -2.30 -10.10
C LEU A 91 9.49 -3.61 -10.59
N ARG A 92 10.78 -3.87 -10.31
CA ARG A 92 11.45 -5.13 -10.65
C ARG A 92 10.80 -6.31 -9.93
N PHE A 93 10.46 -6.17 -8.66
CA PHE A 93 9.72 -7.16 -7.88
C PHE A 93 8.37 -7.50 -8.54
N LEU A 94 7.56 -6.50 -8.88
CA LEU A 94 6.25 -6.69 -9.51
C LEU A 94 6.36 -7.45 -10.84
N ARG A 95 7.32 -7.09 -11.68
CA ARG A 95 7.60 -7.78 -12.94
C ARG A 95 8.04 -9.23 -12.73
N THR A 96 8.85 -9.48 -11.69
CA THR A 96 9.34 -10.82 -11.36
C THR A 96 8.21 -11.75 -10.91
N ILE A 97 7.36 -11.31 -9.98
CA ILE A 97 6.28 -12.16 -9.45
C ILE A 97 5.13 -12.36 -10.45
N ASN A 98 4.95 -11.43 -11.37
CA ASN A 98 3.93 -11.52 -12.42
C ASN A 98 4.40 -12.33 -13.65
N ASN A 99 5.70 -12.59 -13.80
CA ASN A 99 6.26 -13.33 -14.92
C ASN A 99 5.84 -14.80 -14.87
N ASP A 100 5.43 -15.36 -16.03
CA ASP A 100 5.00 -16.77 -16.15
C ASP A 100 6.13 -17.76 -15.81
N ASN A 101 7.39 -17.39 -16.01
CA ASN A 101 8.57 -18.17 -15.61
C ASN A 101 8.99 -17.90 -14.15
N GLY A 102 8.30 -17.01 -13.43
CA GLY A 102 8.51 -16.71 -12.03
C GLY A 102 7.42 -17.34 -11.15
N LEU A 103 6.85 -16.52 -10.26
CA LEU A 103 5.74 -16.97 -9.39
C LEU A 103 4.39 -17.03 -10.11
N ALA A 104 4.28 -16.47 -11.30
CA ALA A 104 3.08 -16.43 -12.14
C ALA A 104 1.83 -15.91 -11.40
N ILE A 105 2.02 -14.93 -10.48
CA ILE A 105 0.92 -14.28 -9.78
C ILE A 105 0.30 -13.26 -10.72
N GLY A 106 -0.96 -13.48 -11.12
CA GLY A 106 -1.66 -12.62 -12.06
C GLY A 106 -1.72 -11.16 -11.57
N ALA A 107 -1.48 -10.19 -12.45
CA ALA A 107 -1.39 -8.78 -12.09
C ALA A 107 -2.63 -8.24 -11.32
N ARG A 108 -3.82 -8.80 -11.58
CA ARG A 108 -5.07 -8.46 -10.87
C ARG A 108 -5.09 -8.93 -9.42
N HIS A 109 -4.21 -9.85 -9.06
CA HIS A 109 -4.05 -10.39 -7.70
C HIS A 109 -2.94 -9.69 -6.93
N ILE A 110 -2.35 -8.64 -7.52
CA ILE A 110 -1.31 -7.84 -6.91
C ILE A 110 -1.89 -6.44 -6.65
N THR A 111 -1.75 -5.95 -5.43
CA THR A 111 -2.14 -4.58 -5.07
C THR A 111 -0.93 -3.85 -4.49
N VAL A 112 -0.67 -2.65 -4.99
CA VAL A 112 0.35 -1.75 -4.44
C VAL A 112 -0.36 -0.58 -3.76
N SER A 113 -0.07 -0.35 -2.48
CA SER A 113 -0.55 0.82 -1.74
C SER A 113 0.57 1.83 -1.60
N THR A 114 0.34 3.06 -2.01
CA THR A 114 1.30 4.15 -1.94
C THR A 114 0.63 5.42 -1.45
N SER A 115 1.32 6.22 -0.66
CA SER A 115 0.83 7.53 -0.20
C SER A 115 0.57 8.52 -1.35
N GLY A 116 0.88 8.13 -2.55
CA GLY A 116 0.36 8.74 -3.78
C GLY A 116 1.04 10.03 -4.18
N TRP A 117 2.34 10.02 -4.45
CA TRP A 117 3.07 11.21 -4.88
C TRP A 117 3.62 11.07 -6.32
N HIS A 118 4.61 11.86 -6.70
CA HIS A 118 4.98 12.09 -8.10
C HIS A 118 5.22 10.82 -8.96
N GLN A 119 5.69 9.71 -8.37
CA GLN A 119 5.90 8.46 -9.11
C GLN A 119 4.61 7.80 -9.61
N ASN A 120 3.42 8.23 -9.18
CA ASN A 120 2.18 7.70 -9.75
C ASN A 120 2.07 7.96 -11.27
N LYS A 121 2.61 9.09 -11.77
CA LYS A 121 2.63 9.39 -13.20
C LYS A 121 3.62 8.49 -13.94
N GLU A 122 4.77 8.21 -13.36
CA GLU A 122 5.76 7.27 -13.91
C GLU A 122 5.18 5.86 -13.94
N PHE A 123 4.63 5.42 -12.81
CA PHE A 123 4.02 4.10 -12.67
C PHE A 123 2.89 3.83 -13.67
N ALA A 124 2.11 4.85 -14.02
CA ALA A 124 1.07 4.74 -15.04
C ALA A 124 1.61 4.33 -16.42
N ASN A 125 2.86 4.68 -16.73
CA ASN A 125 3.50 4.44 -18.02
C ASN A 125 4.30 3.12 -18.06
N GLU A 126 4.47 2.43 -16.94
CA GLU A 126 5.26 1.19 -16.84
C GLU A 126 4.60 -0.05 -17.43
N GLY A 127 3.33 0.05 -17.83
CA GLY A 127 2.57 -1.07 -18.39
C GLY A 127 2.24 -2.19 -17.40
N VAL A 128 2.49 -1.98 -16.11
CA VAL A 128 2.21 -2.96 -15.05
C VAL A 128 0.73 -2.88 -14.69
N GLN A 129 0.01 -4.00 -14.86
CA GLN A 129 -1.46 -4.07 -14.73
C GLN A 129 -1.94 -4.46 -13.32
N VAL A 130 -1.21 -4.05 -12.27
CA VAL A 130 -1.58 -4.31 -10.87
C VAL A 130 -2.66 -3.33 -10.37
N ASN A 131 -3.26 -3.63 -9.23
CA ASN A 131 -4.19 -2.72 -8.58
C ASN A 131 -3.43 -1.65 -7.81
N LEU A 132 -3.90 -0.41 -7.90
CA LEU A 132 -3.36 0.71 -7.12
C LEU A 132 -4.32 1.05 -5.98
N ALA A 133 -3.79 1.08 -4.76
CA ALA A 133 -4.44 1.60 -3.59
C ALA A 133 -3.74 2.87 -3.11
N VAL A 134 -4.50 3.80 -2.56
CA VAL A 134 -3.99 5.09 -2.07
C VAL A 134 -4.58 5.38 -0.70
N PRO A 135 -3.77 5.45 0.35
CA PRO A 135 -4.19 5.83 1.70
C PRO A 135 -4.60 7.31 1.72
N LEU A 136 -5.90 7.55 1.62
CA LEU A 136 -6.49 8.90 1.63
C LEU A 136 -6.65 9.38 3.08
N HIS A 137 -7.39 8.62 3.87
CA HIS A 137 -7.63 8.74 5.32
C HIS A 137 -8.22 10.06 5.82
N ALA A 138 -8.36 11.07 4.95
CA ALA A 138 -8.99 12.33 5.28
C ALA A 138 -9.57 13.00 4.04
N PRO A 139 -10.68 13.75 4.18
CA PRO A 139 -11.35 14.39 3.05
C PRO A 139 -10.80 15.77 2.70
N ASN A 140 -9.98 16.37 3.57
CA ASN A 140 -9.41 17.71 3.40
C ASN A 140 -7.94 17.76 3.82
N ASN A 141 -7.22 18.81 3.39
CA ASN A 141 -5.79 18.93 3.60
C ASN A 141 -5.40 19.15 5.08
N ASP A 142 -6.22 19.84 5.85
CA ASP A 142 -5.90 20.14 7.25
C ASP A 142 -5.92 18.85 8.07
N LEU A 143 -6.99 18.08 7.95
CA LEU A 143 -7.11 16.80 8.61
C LEU A 143 -6.06 15.80 8.11
N ARG A 144 -5.85 15.72 6.78
CA ARG A 144 -4.83 14.83 6.22
C ARG A 144 -3.42 15.19 6.70
N SER A 145 -3.09 16.48 6.78
CA SER A 145 -1.78 16.93 7.26
C SER A 145 -1.55 16.65 8.75
N SER A 146 -2.63 16.55 9.54
CA SER A 146 -2.55 16.22 10.95
C SER A 146 -2.27 14.75 11.21
N ILE A 147 -2.61 13.84 10.27
CA ILE A 147 -2.42 12.40 10.42
C ILE A 147 -1.39 11.82 9.45
N MET A 148 -1.10 12.49 8.34
CA MET A 148 -0.13 12.09 7.31
C MET A 148 0.77 13.27 6.92
N ARG A 149 2.01 13.29 7.43
CA ARG A 149 2.97 14.41 7.15
C ARG A 149 3.23 14.63 5.68
N ILE A 150 3.18 13.58 4.88
CA ILE A 150 3.42 13.65 3.44
C ILE A 150 2.48 14.63 2.73
N ASN A 151 1.28 14.85 3.28
CA ASN A 151 0.31 15.79 2.71
C ASN A 151 0.82 17.23 2.63
N ARG A 152 1.76 17.62 3.50
CA ARG A 152 2.36 18.98 3.48
C ARG A 152 3.18 19.20 2.21
N SER A 153 3.82 18.15 1.69
CA SER A 153 4.60 18.21 0.44
C SER A 153 3.75 17.87 -0.78
N PHE A 154 2.76 16.98 -0.59
CA PHE A 154 1.87 16.50 -1.63
C PHE A 154 0.41 16.60 -1.18
N PRO A 155 -0.18 17.81 -1.24
CA PRO A 155 -1.57 18.03 -0.87
C PRO A 155 -2.54 17.29 -1.81
N LEU A 156 -3.80 17.23 -1.39
CA LEU A 156 -4.84 16.47 -2.10
C LEU A 156 -4.97 16.87 -3.57
N GLU A 157 -4.79 18.12 -3.92
CA GLU A 157 -4.90 18.61 -5.31
C GLU A 157 -3.87 17.92 -6.22
N LYS A 158 -2.61 17.83 -5.76
CA LYS A 158 -1.54 17.14 -6.49
C LYS A 158 -1.76 15.63 -6.53
N LEU A 159 -2.24 15.07 -5.42
CA LEU A 159 -2.57 13.65 -5.34
C LEU A 159 -3.67 13.30 -6.35
N PHE A 160 -4.74 14.08 -6.40
CA PHE A 160 -5.87 13.86 -7.30
C PHE A 160 -5.48 14.04 -8.77
N GLU A 161 -4.66 15.04 -9.09
CA GLU A 161 -4.08 15.21 -10.44
C GLU A 161 -3.30 13.95 -10.88
N ALA A 162 -2.47 13.41 -10.01
CA ALA A 162 -1.70 12.19 -10.31
C ALA A 162 -2.58 10.96 -10.48
N ILE A 163 -3.64 10.84 -9.68
CA ILE A 163 -4.62 9.75 -9.77
C ILE A 163 -5.45 9.86 -11.05
N GLU A 164 -5.89 11.05 -11.43
CA GLU A 164 -6.61 11.27 -12.69
C GLU A 164 -5.74 10.88 -13.89
N TYR A 165 -4.48 11.27 -13.89
CA TYR A 165 -3.51 10.88 -14.92
C TYR A 165 -3.38 9.34 -14.98
N TYR A 166 -3.21 8.68 -13.82
CA TYR A 166 -3.13 7.22 -13.75
C TYR A 166 -4.38 6.55 -14.33
N ILE A 167 -5.58 7.01 -13.96
CA ILE A 167 -6.84 6.47 -14.46
C ILE A 167 -6.98 6.67 -15.98
N GLN A 168 -6.63 7.84 -16.47
CA GLN A 168 -6.70 8.16 -17.91
C GLN A 168 -5.72 7.29 -18.73
N THR A 169 -4.50 7.13 -18.23
CA THR A 169 -3.43 6.38 -18.92
C THR A 169 -3.68 4.87 -18.90
N THR A 170 -4.08 4.32 -17.74
CA THR A 170 -4.19 2.87 -17.53
C THR A 170 -5.60 2.33 -17.73
N ASN A 171 -6.61 3.21 -17.76
CA ASN A 171 -8.03 2.86 -17.73
C ASN A 171 -8.46 2.01 -16.52
N ARG A 172 -7.67 1.98 -15.45
CA ARG A 172 -7.90 1.16 -14.25
C ARG A 172 -8.57 1.97 -13.14
N ARG A 173 -9.22 1.26 -12.22
CA ARG A 173 -9.75 1.85 -10.98
C ARG A 173 -8.62 2.04 -9.98
N VAL A 174 -8.76 3.06 -9.12
CA VAL A 174 -7.95 3.27 -7.94
C VAL A 174 -8.79 3.03 -6.69
N THR A 175 -8.23 2.38 -5.70
CA THR A 175 -8.88 2.17 -4.40
C THR A 175 -8.35 3.20 -3.42
N PHE A 176 -9.24 4.01 -2.86
CA PHE A 176 -8.90 4.84 -1.69
C PHE A 176 -9.10 4.02 -0.42
N GLU A 177 -8.08 4.02 0.43
CA GLU A 177 -8.15 3.45 1.76
C GLU A 177 -8.50 4.55 2.76
N TYR A 178 -9.47 4.29 3.63
CA TYR A 178 -9.89 5.22 4.67
C TYR A 178 -9.96 4.48 6.01
N ILE A 179 -8.95 4.69 6.85
CA ILE A 179 -8.97 4.17 8.22
C ILE A 179 -9.83 5.06 9.09
N MET A 180 -10.77 4.48 9.83
CA MET A 180 -11.61 5.21 10.79
C MET A 180 -10.85 5.39 12.10
N LEU A 181 -10.50 6.62 12.44
CA LEU A 181 -9.83 7.00 13.68
C LEU A 181 -10.84 7.71 14.59
N ASN A 182 -11.12 7.10 15.73
CA ASN A 182 -12.12 7.62 16.68
C ASN A 182 -11.86 9.07 17.06
N GLU A 183 -12.89 9.90 16.95
CA GLU A 183 -12.89 11.34 17.25
C GLU A 183 -11.87 12.17 16.44
N VAL A 184 -11.41 11.64 15.30
CA VAL A 184 -10.43 12.32 14.43
C VAL A 184 -10.99 12.54 13.03
N ASN A 185 -11.39 11.44 12.34
CA ASN A 185 -11.85 11.49 10.95
C ASN A 185 -13.13 10.68 10.70
N ASP A 186 -13.84 10.32 11.76
CA ASP A 186 -15.05 9.48 11.76
C ASP A 186 -16.35 10.28 11.96
N HIS A 187 -16.28 11.61 11.91
CA HIS A 187 -17.46 12.47 12.01
C HIS A 187 -18.31 12.44 10.74
N PRO A 188 -19.65 12.60 10.83
CA PRO A 188 -20.53 12.63 9.66
C PRO A 188 -20.13 13.69 8.60
N GLU A 189 -19.60 14.81 9.04
CA GLU A 189 -19.12 15.90 8.17
C GLU A 189 -17.96 15.42 7.29
N ASN A 190 -17.06 14.58 7.83
CA ASN A 190 -15.95 14.01 7.07
C ASN A 190 -16.46 13.07 5.98
N ALA A 191 -17.52 12.31 6.24
CA ALA A 191 -18.14 11.46 5.24
C ALA A 191 -18.77 12.27 4.09
N GLN A 192 -19.41 13.39 4.41
CA GLN A 192 -19.96 14.29 3.40
C GLN A 192 -18.86 14.94 2.55
N GLU A 193 -17.83 15.49 3.18
CA GLU A 193 -16.66 16.06 2.49
C GLU A 193 -15.98 15.01 1.59
N LEU A 194 -15.82 13.78 2.09
CA LEU A 194 -15.23 12.67 1.33
C LEU A 194 -16.07 12.35 0.08
N ALA A 195 -17.39 12.31 0.23
CA ALA A 195 -18.28 12.08 -0.89
C ALA A 195 -18.17 13.20 -1.94
N ASP A 196 -18.08 14.46 -1.50
CA ASP A 196 -17.96 15.59 -2.42
C ASP A 196 -16.57 15.66 -3.09
N LEU A 197 -15.53 15.28 -2.37
CA LEU A 197 -14.18 15.17 -2.91
C LEU A 197 -14.08 14.10 -4.00
N THR A 198 -14.65 12.92 -3.74
CA THR A 198 -14.52 11.76 -4.63
C THR A 198 -15.47 11.78 -5.82
N LYS A 199 -16.58 12.52 -5.77
CA LYS A 199 -17.48 12.74 -6.93
C LYS A 199 -16.77 13.29 -8.17
N LYS A 200 -15.66 13.99 -7.98
CA LYS A 200 -14.89 14.64 -9.05
C LYS A 200 -14.10 13.62 -9.88
N ILE A 201 -13.83 12.44 -9.35
CA ILE A 201 -13.03 11.41 -10.01
C ILE A 201 -13.90 10.22 -10.37
N ARG A 202 -13.81 9.80 -11.63
CA ARG A 202 -14.43 8.54 -12.09
C ARG A 202 -13.51 7.36 -11.77
N LYS A 203 -14.10 6.18 -11.56
CA LYS A 203 -13.36 4.92 -11.34
C LYS A 203 -12.53 4.88 -10.04
N VAL A 204 -13.08 5.41 -8.97
CA VAL A 204 -12.54 5.19 -7.64
C VAL A 204 -13.47 4.31 -6.80
N VAL A 205 -12.90 3.59 -5.86
CA VAL A 205 -13.61 2.83 -4.83
C VAL A 205 -13.03 3.25 -3.49
N ILE A 206 -13.89 3.46 -2.51
CA ILE A 206 -13.44 3.72 -1.14
C ILE A 206 -13.51 2.39 -0.39
N HIS A 207 -12.40 1.99 0.18
CA HIS A 207 -12.28 0.84 1.07
C HIS A 207 -12.11 1.36 2.50
N GLN A 208 -13.17 1.21 3.28
CA GLN A 208 -13.12 1.54 4.71
C GLN A 208 -12.30 0.47 5.43
N LEU A 209 -11.35 0.93 6.24
CA LEU A 209 -10.58 0.10 7.15
C LEU A 209 -11.03 0.43 8.58
N ASP A 210 -11.57 -0.55 9.26
CA ASP A 210 -11.87 -0.41 10.67
C ASP A 210 -10.55 -0.39 11.45
N SER A 211 -10.42 0.55 12.40
CA SER A 211 -9.32 0.50 13.33
C SER A 211 -9.48 -0.75 14.19
N LEU A 212 -8.61 -1.72 14.00
CA LEU A 212 -8.67 -3.01 14.70
C LEU A 212 -8.48 -2.92 16.21
N GLN A 213 -8.22 -1.71 16.76
CA GLN A 213 -8.10 -1.51 18.20
C GLN A 213 -8.65 -0.13 18.62
N PRO A 214 -9.51 -0.08 19.64
CA PRO A 214 -9.97 1.17 20.25
C PRO A 214 -8.84 2.04 20.84
N SER A 215 -7.62 1.51 20.90
CA SER A 215 -6.45 2.13 21.54
C SER A 215 -5.46 2.79 20.57
N ILE A 216 -5.66 2.68 19.24
CA ILE A 216 -4.82 3.42 18.29
C ILE A 216 -5.34 4.86 18.24
N ARG A 217 -4.90 5.68 19.19
CA ARG A 217 -5.03 7.13 19.07
C ARG A 217 -3.97 7.63 18.11
N ALA A 218 -4.35 8.55 17.22
CA ALA A 218 -3.38 9.28 16.42
C ALA A 218 -2.35 9.93 17.35
N ARG A 219 -1.07 9.71 17.08
CA ARG A 219 0.00 10.33 17.87
C ARG A 219 0.16 11.79 17.47
N PRO A 220 0.47 12.69 18.40
CA PRO A 220 0.83 14.07 18.06
C PRO A 220 2.02 14.08 17.08
N LEU A 221 1.97 14.97 16.10
CA LEU A 221 3.05 15.18 15.14
C LEU A 221 4.23 15.91 15.76
#